data_f6689c2687b8a07a0135df9843ad3945
#
_entry.id   f6689c2687b8a07a0135df9843ad3945
#
_cell.length_a   1.000
_cell.length_b   1.000
_cell.length_c   1.000
_cell.angle_alpha   90.00
_cell.angle_beta   90.00
_cell.angle_gamma   90.00
#
_symmetry.space_group_name_H-M   'P 1'
#
loop_
_entity.id
_entity.type
_entity.pdbx_description
1 polymer ?
#
loop_
_entity_poly.entity_id
_entity_poly.type
_entity_poly.pdbx_seq_one_letter_code
_entity_poly.pdbx_strand_id
1 'polypeptide(L)' 'MKQEFKVISQLIEEKSQALDVGCGDGELIEYLLKNKTKDIRGLEISKEKVQNCLSKGLTVIEGDAEN' A
#
# COMPACT_ATOMS: atom_id res chain seq x y z
N MET A 1 2.53 -4.11 15.46
CA MET A 1 2.23 -4.41 14.05
C MET A 1 1.06 -5.37 13.97
N LYS A 2 0.19 -5.19 13.01
CA LYS A 2 -1.00 -6.03 12.91
C LYS A 2 -0.65 -7.41 12.38
N GLN A 3 -1.21 -8.42 13.00
CA GLN A 3 -1.03 -9.82 12.63
C GLN A 3 -1.38 -10.07 11.16
N GLU A 4 -2.45 -9.44 10.68
CA GLU A 4 -2.91 -9.58 9.31
C GLU A 4 -1.91 -9.09 8.27
N PHE A 5 -1.11 -8.06 8.59
CA PHE A 5 -0.07 -7.57 7.68
C PHE A 5 1.01 -8.62 7.47
N LYS A 6 1.36 -9.34 8.53
CA LYS A 6 2.34 -10.41 8.43
C LYS A 6 1.83 -11.55 7.54
N VAL A 7 0.55 -11.91 7.68
CA VAL A 7 -0.07 -12.95 6.86
C VAL A 7 -0.09 -12.54 5.39
N ILE A 8 -0.53 -11.30 5.11
CA ILE A 8 -0.57 -10.79 3.74
C ILE A 8 0.84 -10.78 3.14
N SER A 9 1.82 -10.33 3.90
CA SER A 9 3.21 -10.29 3.48
C SER A 9 3.72 -11.67 3.05
N GLN A 10 3.31 -12.72 3.75
CA GLN A 10 3.73 -14.08 3.42
C GLN A 10 3.14 -14.59 2.11
N LEU A 11 2.06 -13.98 1.63
CA LEU A 11 1.43 -14.34 0.36
C LEU A 11 2.03 -13.61 -0.84
N ILE A 12 2.87 -12.61 -0.60
CA ILE A 12 3.49 -11.80 -1.65
C ILE A 12 4.95 -12.21 -1.80
N GLU A 13 5.34 -12.55 -3.03
CA GLU A 13 6.72 -12.90 -3.32
C GLU A 13 7.62 -11.69 -3.28
N GLU A 14 8.87 -11.90 -2.85
CA GLU A 14 9.87 -10.84 -2.87
C GLU A 14 10.08 -10.31 -4.28
N LYS A 15 10.27 -9.00 -4.40
CA LYS A 15 10.51 -8.29 -5.66
C LYS A 15 9.32 -8.32 -6.62
N SER A 16 8.16 -8.78 -6.19
CA SER A 16 6.96 -8.71 -7.02
C SER A 16 6.43 -7.28 -7.05
N GLN A 17 5.68 -6.96 -8.10
CA GLN A 17 4.91 -5.73 -8.15
C GLN A 17 3.58 -5.96 -7.44
N ALA A 18 3.15 -4.98 -6.65
CA ALA A 18 1.91 -5.10 -5.89
C ALA A 18 1.10 -3.81 -5.94
N LEU A 19 -0.21 -3.96 -5.92
CA LEU A 19 -1.15 -2.85 -5.85
C LEU A 19 -2.06 -3.04 -4.64
N ASP A 20 -2.05 -2.07 -3.74
CA ASP A 20 -2.91 -2.08 -2.56
C ASP A 20 -4.14 -1.21 -2.83
N VAL A 21 -5.25 -1.85 -3.20
CA VAL A 21 -6.51 -1.17 -3.49
C VAL A 21 -7.19 -0.80 -2.17
N GLY A 22 -7.58 0.48 -2.05
CA GLY A 22 -8.14 0.98 -0.79
C GLY A 22 -7.07 1.06 0.29
N CYS A 23 -5.89 1.59 -0.07
CA CYS A 23 -4.72 1.53 0.81
C CYS A 23 -4.83 2.37 2.09
N GLY A 24 -5.82 3.25 2.20
CA GLY A 24 -5.99 4.09 3.37
C GLY A 24 -4.77 4.98 3.60
N ASP A 25 -4.26 5.01 4.82
CA ASP A 25 -3.10 5.81 5.19
C ASP A 25 -1.76 5.15 4.82
N GLY A 26 -1.79 3.99 4.17
CA GLY A 26 -0.60 3.35 3.65
C GLY A 26 0.17 2.48 4.62
N GLU A 27 -0.44 2.04 5.71
CA GLU A 27 0.26 1.21 6.70
C GLU A 27 0.78 -0.10 6.10
N LEU A 28 -0.03 -0.78 5.29
CA LEU A 28 0.39 -2.01 4.65
C LEU A 28 1.50 -1.76 3.63
N ILE A 29 1.38 -0.67 2.86
CA ILE A 29 2.42 -0.30 1.90
C ILE A 29 3.75 -0.10 2.61
N GLU A 30 3.74 0.65 3.72
CA GLU A 30 4.97 0.88 4.51
C GLU A 30 5.57 -0.44 4.99
N TYR A 31 4.71 -1.35 5.46
CA TYR A 31 5.16 -2.65 5.93
C TYR A 31 5.81 -3.48 4.81
N LEU A 32 5.17 -3.52 3.65
CA LEU A 32 5.67 -4.31 2.51
C LEU A 32 6.96 -3.74 1.92
N LEU A 33 7.08 -2.41 1.87
CA LEU A 33 8.31 -1.77 1.40
C LEU A 33 9.51 -2.14 2.27
N LYS A 34 9.29 -2.30 3.58
CA LYS A 34 10.36 -2.69 4.50
C LYS A 34 10.72 -4.16 4.39
N ASN A 35 9.73 -5.02 4.15
CA ASN A 35 9.88 -6.45 4.42
C ASN A 35 9.82 -7.34 3.19
N LYS A 36 9.25 -6.90 2.07
CA LYS A 36 9.02 -7.79 0.96
C LYS A 36 9.34 -7.23 -0.42
N THR A 37 8.76 -6.11 -0.79
CA THR A 37 8.88 -5.59 -2.13
C THR A 37 9.18 -4.10 -2.12
N LYS A 38 9.90 -3.64 -3.15
CA LYS A 38 10.15 -2.22 -3.35
C LYS A 38 9.22 -1.61 -4.38
N ASP A 39 8.40 -2.42 -5.03
CA ASP A 39 7.48 -1.95 -6.06
C ASP A 39 6.05 -2.21 -5.64
N ILE A 40 5.58 -1.38 -4.73
CA ILE A 40 4.19 -1.42 -4.29
C ILE A 40 3.58 -0.03 -4.42
N ARG A 41 2.38 0.03 -4.96
CA ARG A 41 1.61 1.25 -5.16
C ARG A 41 0.26 1.12 -4.52
N GLY A 42 -0.33 2.24 -4.13
CA GLY A 42 -1.66 2.26 -3.57
C GLY A 42 -2.66 2.91 -4.50
N LEU A 43 -3.92 2.53 -4.34
CA LEU A 43 -5.06 3.18 -4.96
C LEU A 43 -6.03 3.53 -3.84
N GLU A 44 -6.40 4.79 -3.71
CA GLU A 44 -7.25 5.25 -2.61
C GLU A 44 -8.20 6.34 -3.11
N ILE A 45 -9.48 6.22 -2.75
CA ILE A 45 -10.49 7.17 -3.18
C ILE A 45 -10.52 8.44 -2.31
N SER A 46 -10.11 8.34 -1.06
CA SER A 46 -10.09 9.48 -0.13
C SER A 46 -8.91 10.40 -0.41
N LYS A 47 -9.20 11.62 -0.83
CA LYS A 47 -8.17 12.63 -1.10
C LYS A 47 -7.29 12.88 0.12
N GLU A 48 -7.88 12.95 1.31
CA GLU A 48 -7.13 13.16 2.54
C GLU A 48 -6.13 12.03 2.80
N LYS A 49 -6.57 10.79 2.62
CA LYS A 49 -5.69 9.64 2.84
C LYS A 49 -4.58 9.56 1.79
N VAL A 50 -4.88 9.93 0.54
CA VAL A 50 -3.86 10.02 -0.50
C VAL A 50 -2.79 11.04 -0.09
N GLN A 51 -3.20 12.20 0.41
CA GLN A 51 -2.25 13.22 0.86
C GLN A 51 -1.40 12.71 2.03
N ASN A 52 -1.99 11.97 2.95
CA ASN A 52 -1.24 11.38 4.05
C ASN A 52 -0.17 10.41 3.53
N CYS A 53 -0.52 9.58 2.56
CA CYS A 53 0.45 8.66 1.95
C CYS A 53 1.57 9.39 1.23
N LEU A 54 1.24 10.42 0.45
CA LEU A 54 2.23 11.20 -0.28
C LEU A 54 3.20 11.90 0.68
N SER A 55 2.70 12.38 1.81
CA SER A 55 3.55 13.02 2.82
C SER A 55 4.56 12.04 3.44
N LYS A 56 4.27 10.75 3.39
CA LYS A 56 5.18 9.70 3.86
C LYS A 56 6.12 9.19 2.77
N GLY A 57 6.03 9.76 1.57
CA GLY A 57 6.85 9.32 0.44
C GLY A 57 6.35 8.06 -0.25
N LEU A 58 5.10 7.67 -0.03
CA LEU A 58 4.52 6.49 -0.66
C LEU A 58 3.96 6.83 -2.03
N THR A 59 3.95 5.84 -2.92
CA THR A 59 3.37 5.99 -4.26
C THR A 59 1.89 5.59 -4.22
N VAL A 60 1.01 6.59 -4.29
CA VAL A 60 -0.43 6.36 -4.21
C VAL A 60 -1.14 7.20 -5.27
N ILE A 61 -2.12 6.61 -5.92
CA ILE A 61 -2.95 7.26 -6.91
C ILE A 61 -4.34 7.46 -6.33
N GLU A 62 -4.89 8.66 -6.48
CA GLU A 62 -6.27 8.93 -6.11
C GLU A 62 -7.19 8.36 -7.18
N GLY A 63 -8.12 7.49 -6.77
CA GLY A 63 -9.05 6.92 -7.71
C GLY A 63 -9.92 5.84 -7.12
N ASP A 64 -10.92 5.43 -7.90
CA ASP A 64 -11.86 4.38 -7.54
C ASP A 64 -11.58 3.16 -8.42
N ALA A 65 -11.35 2.02 -7.79
CA ALA A 65 -11.04 0.78 -8.50
C ALA A 65 -12.20 0.28 -9.37
N GLU A 66 -13.42 0.73 -9.10
CA GLU A 66 -14.61 0.30 -9.84
C GLU A 66 -14.92 1.16 -11.07
N ASN A 67 -14.16 2.20 -11.29
CA ASN A 67 -14.35 3.11 -12.43
C ASN A 67 -13.18 3.06 -13.41
#